data_324487fa4ed90e7135b09f62bba22559
#
_entry.id   324487fa4ed90e7135b09f62bba22559
#
_cell.length_a   1.000
_cell.length_b   1.000
_cell.length_c   1.000
_cell.angle_alpha   90.00
_cell.angle_beta   90.00
_cell.angle_gamma   90.00
#
_symmetry.space_group_name_H-M   'P 1'
#
loop_
_entity.id
_entity.type
_entity.pdbx_description
1 polymer ?
#
loop_
_entity_poly.entity_id
_entity_poly.type
_entity_poly.pdbx_seq_one_letter_code
_entity_poly.pdbx_strand_id
1 'polypeptide(L)'
;MSNVITDAELVSQFAKKAMEEPEAVITSRAPSETSVNLPGGYIKNGTVIKTAEVRELNGADEEAIAKAGSRAKALHVLLQRGLVKLGTDEATKEDLDNLLSGDRDAILLGIRKVTFGEEMPLNVRCFTCNEEQEVVLNLTEDVPVVKLEDPIEGRAWFVNTKSGPVGVALPTGTVQKKLMDNADKTAAEINTLLLSGCVLSVNGVPSMGAHTVLSLGMVDRSNIVDEIIEKNPGPRLGEVSKACKACGEDISLPLSLLDLFRL
;
A
#
# COMPACT_ATOMS: atom_id res chain seq x y z
N MET A 1 16.30 31.01 15.12
CA MET A 1 17.45 31.50 14.29
C MET A 1 18.55 30.46 14.46
N SER A 2 18.79 29.63 13.47
CA SER A 2 19.86 28.62 13.51
C SER A 2 21.19 29.34 13.33
N ASN A 3 22.11 29.21 14.30
CA ASN A 3 23.47 29.69 14.17
C ASN A 3 24.19 28.86 13.09
N VAL A 4 24.32 29.41 11.91
CA VAL A 4 25.17 28.85 10.86
C VAL A 4 26.63 29.14 11.26
N ILE A 5 27.42 28.09 11.51
CA ILE A 5 28.85 28.20 11.76
C ILE A 5 29.53 28.57 10.44
N THR A 6 29.99 29.79 10.31
CA THR A 6 30.62 30.33 9.08
C THR A 6 32.13 30.43 9.15
N ASP A 7 32.76 30.01 10.26
CA ASP A 7 34.20 30.04 10.46
C ASP A 7 34.85 28.81 9.80
N ALA A 8 35.60 29.03 8.73
CA ALA A 8 36.25 27.99 7.95
C ALA A 8 37.29 27.16 8.75
N GLU A 9 37.95 27.77 9.76
CA GLU A 9 38.87 27.05 10.65
C GLU A 9 38.14 26.10 11.59
N LEU A 10 37.00 26.51 12.15
CA LEU A 10 36.12 25.66 12.98
C LEU A 10 35.56 24.51 12.19
N VAL A 11 35.07 24.73 10.97
CA VAL A 11 34.58 23.69 10.08
C VAL A 11 35.68 22.68 9.74
N SER A 12 36.91 23.16 9.48
CA SER A 12 38.07 22.29 9.21
C SER A 12 38.47 21.44 10.43
N GLN A 13 38.39 22.00 11.65
CA GLN A 13 38.69 21.29 12.89
C GLN A 13 37.63 20.20 13.18
N PHE A 14 36.35 20.49 12.96
CA PHE A 14 35.27 19.47 13.11
C PHE A 14 35.39 18.37 12.08
N ALA A 15 35.74 18.71 10.82
CA ALA A 15 35.94 17.71 9.76
C ALA A 15 37.15 16.80 10.08
N LYS A 16 38.26 17.35 10.58
CA LYS A 16 39.42 16.55 11.02
C LYS A 16 39.09 15.66 12.19
N LYS A 17 38.35 16.15 13.20
CA LYS A 17 37.94 15.36 14.36
C LYS A 17 36.97 14.23 13.98
N ALA A 18 36.06 14.46 13.03
CA ALA A 18 35.17 13.45 12.51
C ALA A 18 35.91 12.36 11.69
N MET A 19 37.05 12.68 11.09
CA MET A 19 37.88 11.71 10.37
C MET A 19 38.85 10.93 11.31
N GLU A 20 39.15 11.45 12.50
CA GLU A 20 40.02 10.79 13.49
C GLU A 20 39.24 9.92 14.49
N GLU A 21 37.95 10.12 14.65
CA GLU A 21 37.10 9.23 15.43
C GLU A 21 36.82 7.94 14.62
N PRO A 22 37.05 6.72 15.19
CA PRO A 22 36.66 5.49 14.51
C PRO A 22 35.17 5.60 14.18
N GLU A 23 34.79 5.24 12.93
CA GLU A 23 33.40 5.23 12.49
C GLU A 23 32.51 4.70 13.63
N ALA A 24 31.75 5.61 14.22
CA ALA A 24 30.70 5.19 15.13
C ALA A 24 29.76 4.37 14.29
N VAL A 25 29.84 3.04 14.40
CA VAL A 25 28.87 2.13 13.85
C VAL A 25 27.55 2.52 14.51
N ILE A 26 26.77 3.35 13.82
CA ILE A 26 25.38 3.62 14.19
C ILE A 26 24.69 2.28 14.00
N THR A 27 24.74 1.43 15.02
CA THR A 27 23.84 0.31 15.12
C THR A 27 22.46 0.91 15.29
N SER A 28 21.77 1.12 14.15
CA SER A 28 20.36 1.43 14.20
C SER A 28 19.74 0.25 14.99
N ARG A 29 19.16 0.58 16.15
CA ARG A 29 18.43 -0.41 16.94
C ARG A 29 17.33 -0.92 16.02
N ALA A 30 17.40 -2.21 15.66
CA ALA A 30 16.35 -2.82 14.84
C ALA A 30 15.00 -2.54 15.53
N PRO A 31 14.02 -1.98 14.84
CA PRO A 31 12.70 -1.73 15.42
C PRO A 31 12.17 -3.05 15.98
N SER A 32 11.52 -3.01 17.13
CA SER A 32 11.07 -4.20 17.86
C SER A 32 9.96 -4.99 17.14
N GLU A 33 9.36 -4.43 16.08
CA GLU A 33 8.30 -5.08 15.28
C GLU A 33 8.48 -4.78 13.79
N THR A 34 9.26 -5.61 13.12
CA THR A 34 9.47 -5.55 11.67
C THR A 34 8.57 -6.53 10.91
N SER A 35 7.81 -7.39 11.61
CA SER A 35 6.95 -8.40 11.00
C SER A 35 5.57 -7.84 10.64
N VAL A 36 5.16 -8.07 9.40
CA VAL A 36 3.85 -7.68 8.85
C VAL A 36 3.08 -8.92 8.45
N ASN A 37 1.82 -9.05 8.89
CA ASN A 37 0.95 -10.10 8.42
C ASN A 37 0.46 -9.78 7.00
N LEU A 38 0.43 -10.79 6.13
CA LEU A 38 -0.11 -10.71 4.78
C LEU A 38 -1.58 -11.17 4.81
N PRO A 39 -2.55 -10.26 4.64
CA PRO A 39 -3.98 -10.58 4.75
C PRO A 39 -4.48 -11.58 3.71
N GLY A 40 -3.90 -11.57 2.51
CA GLY A 40 -4.20 -12.51 1.43
C GLY A 40 -3.27 -13.72 1.40
N GLY A 41 -2.11 -13.61 2.02
CA GLY A 41 -1.02 -14.58 1.98
C GLY A 41 -0.36 -14.67 0.60
N TYR A 42 0.93 -14.90 0.55
CA TYR A 42 1.68 -15.04 -0.68
C TYR A 42 1.95 -16.52 -0.99
N ILE A 43 1.65 -16.97 -2.21
CA ILE A 43 1.90 -18.36 -2.62
C ILE A 43 3.21 -18.43 -3.39
N LYS A 44 4.19 -19.16 -2.83
CA LYS A 44 5.48 -19.42 -3.46
C LYS A 44 5.79 -20.91 -3.41
N ASN A 45 6.03 -21.51 -4.56
CA ASN A 45 6.33 -22.96 -4.67
C ASN A 45 5.30 -23.86 -3.96
N GLY A 46 4.01 -23.53 -4.06
CA GLY A 46 2.92 -24.28 -3.41
C GLY A 46 2.77 -24.06 -1.90
N THR A 47 3.60 -23.20 -1.31
CA THR A 47 3.54 -22.86 0.13
C THR A 47 2.92 -21.47 0.31
N VAL A 48 2.00 -21.36 1.28
CA VAL A 48 1.41 -20.08 1.66
C VAL A 48 2.27 -19.37 2.70
N ILE A 49 2.83 -18.23 2.33
CA ILE A 49 3.58 -17.33 3.20
C ILE A 49 2.63 -16.30 3.77
N LYS A 50 2.54 -16.20 5.09
CA LYS A 50 1.58 -15.33 5.81
C LYS A 50 2.23 -14.10 6.42
N THR A 51 3.56 -13.97 6.37
CA THR A 51 4.30 -12.89 6.99
C THR A 51 5.35 -12.31 6.07
N ALA A 52 5.60 -11.03 6.20
CA ALA A 52 6.69 -10.31 5.56
C ALA A 52 7.54 -9.62 6.64
N GLU A 53 8.82 -9.42 6.39
CA GLU A 53 9.72 -8.64 7.22
C GLU A 53 10.01 -7.31 6.51
N VAL A 54 9.78 -6.20 7.19
CA VAL A 54 10.02 -4.85 6.70
C VAL A 54 11.09 -4.16 7.54
N ARG A 55 11.67 -3.08 7.01
CA ARG A 55 12.64 -2.25 7.71
C ARG A 55 12.27 -0.78 7.70
N GLU A 56 12.83 -0.05 8.63
CA GLU A 56 12.81 1.41 8.62
C GLU A 56 13.53 1.96 7.38
N LEU A 57 12.99 3.04 6.82
CA LEU A 57 13.59 3.78 5.71
C LEU A 57 14.60 4.78 6.23
N ASN A 58 15.65 5.01 5.44
CA ASN A 58 16.73 5.96 5.75
C ASN A 58 16.85 7.06 4.69
N GLY A 59 17.80 8.00 4.87
CA GLY A 59 18.00 9.11 3.94
C GLY A 59 18.34 8.70 2.50
N ALA A 60 19.02 7.57 2.29
CA ALA A 60 19.28 7.05 0.94
C ALA A 60 18.01 6.52 0.27
N ASP A 61 17.07 6.01 1.06
CA ASP A 61 15.75 5.59 0.58
C ASP A 61 14.89 6.82 0.24
N GLU A 62 14.92 7.86 1.09
CA GLU A 62 14.24 9.13 0.85
C GLU A 62 14.70 9.76 -0.47
N GLU A 63 16.01 9.83 -0.74
CA GLU A 63 16.52 10.31 -2.02
C GLU A 63 16.06 9.48 -3.22
N ALA A 64 16.02 8.15 -3.08
CA ALA A 64 15.56 7.26 -4.15
C ALA A 64 14.06 7.44 -4.44
N ILE A 65 13.25 7.63 -3.39
CA ILE A 65 11.82 7.90 -3.49
C ILE A 65 11.59 9.26 -4.18
N ALA A 66 12.31 10.30 -3.75
CA ALA A 66 12.21 11.65 -4.34
C ALA A 66 12.58 11.67 -5.84
N LYS A 67 13.53 10.84 -6.27
CA LYS A 67 13.97 10.70 -7.68
C LYS A 67 13.02 9.87 -8.55
N ALA A 68 11.97 9.28 -8.00
CA ALA A 68 11.10 8.33 -8.74
C ALA A 68 10.29 8.94 -9.89
N GLY A 69 10.12 10.26 -9.92
CA GLY A 69 9.49 11.01 -11.02
C GLY A 69 7.97 10.94 -11.09
N SER A 70 7.32 10.05 -10.33
CA SER A 70 5.86 10.03 -10.12
C SER A 70 5.51 9.39 -8.78
N ARG A 71 4.34 9.74 -8.23
CA ARG A 71 3.83 9.18 -6.96
C ARG A 71 3.69 7.66 -7.00
N ALA A 72 3.22 7.12 -8.12
CA ALA A 72 3.11 5.68 -8.34
C ALA A 72 4.47 4.97 -8.26
N LYS A 73 5.48 5.53 -8.93
CA LYS A 73 6.85 5.01 -8.88
C LYS A 73 7.47 5.18 -7.50
N ALA A 74 7.18 6.28 -6.80
CA ALA A 74 7.64 6.51 -5.43
C ALA A 74 7.16 5.41 -4.48
N LEU A 75 5.87 5.04 -4.51
CA LEU A 75 5.33 3.93 -3.72
C LEU A 75 5.97 2.57 -4.09
N HIS A 76 6.26 2.34 -5.36
CA HIS A 76 6.95 1.12 -5.78
C HIS A 76 8.40 1.07 -5.26
N VAL A 77 9.14 2.18 -5.34
CA VAL A 77 10.51 2.30 -4.79
C VAL A 77 10.49 2.08 -3.28
N LEU A 78 9.52 2.70 -2.60
CA LEU A 78 9.31 2.58 -1.16
C LEU A 78 9.09 1.11 -0.75
N LEU A 79 8.21 0.41 -1.46
CA LEU A 79 7.95 -1.01 -1.24
C LEU A 79 9.22 -1.87 -1.48
N GLN A 80 9.94 -1.63 -2.58
CA GLN A 80 11.19 -2.34 -2.89
C GLN A 80 12.29 -2.13 -1.85
N ARG A 81 12.36 -0.93 -1.27
CA ARG A 81 13.38 -0.56 -0.29
C ARG A 81 13.03 -1.03 1.11
N GLY A 82 11.75 -0.97 1.48
CA GLY A 82 11.29 -1.29 2.82
C GLY A 82 11.00 -2.77 3.07
N LEU A 83 10.65 -3.56 2.04
CA LEU A 83 10.45 -5.01 2.17
C LEU A 83 11.80 -5.74 2.15
N VAL A 84 12.03 -6.58 3.18
CA VAL A 84 13.28 -7.35 3.34
C VAL A 84 13.05 -8.81 2.99
N LYS A 85 12.04 -9.46 3.62
CA LYS A 85 11.76 -10.88 3.42
C LYS A 85 10.27 -11.15 3.25
N LEU A 86 10.00 -12.27 2.58
CA LEU A 86 8.70 -12.93 2.52
C LEU A 86 8.84 -14.31 3.17
N GLY A 87 8.27 -14.47 4.36
CA GLY A 87 8.57 -15.62 5.23
C GLY A 87 10.04 -15.65 5.61
N THR A 88 10.75 -16.68 5.17
CA THR A 88 12.19 -16.87 5.44
C THR A 88 13.10 -16.37 4.32
N ASP A 89 12.54 -16.13 3.13
CA ASP A 89 13.30 -15.82 1.92
C ASP A 89 13.43 -14.32 1.70
N GLU A 90 14.55 -13.88 1.13
CA GLU A 90 14.69 -12.50 0.65
C GLU A 90 13.66 -12.21 -0.44
N ALA A 91 13.05 -11.03 -0.35
CA ALA A 91 12.03 -10.61 -1.30
C ALA A 91 12.65 -10.19 -2.64
N THR A 92 12.13 -10.73 -3.74
CA THR A 92 12.55 -10.41 -5.09
C THR A 92 11.59 -9.43 -5.77
N LYS A 93 12.03 -8.84 -6.88
CA LYS A 93 11.15 -7.99 -7.70
C LYS A 93 9.94 -8.76 -8.25
N GLU A 94 10.15 -10.02 -8.62
CA GLU A 94 9.09 -10.90 -9.12
C GLU A 94 8.04 -11.19 -8.02
N ASP A 95 8.51 -11.42 -6.79
CA ASP A 95 7.61 -11.60 -5.64
C ASP A 95 6.71 -10.36 -5.45
N LEU A 96 7.27 -9.15 -5.58
CA LEU A 96 6.51 -7.91 -5.49
C LEU A 96 5.42 -7.77 -6.57
N ASP A 97 5.68 -8.23 -7.78
CA ASP A 97 4.71 -8.17 -8.88
C ASP A 97 3.60 -9.22 -8.71
N ASN A 98 3.90 -10.35 -8.03
CA ASN A 98 2.98 -11.47 -7.81
C ASN A 98 2.20 -11.42 -6.48
N LEU A 99 2.63 -10.60 -5.51
CA LEU A 99 1.86 -10.32 -4.30
C LEU A 99 0.46 -9.80 -4.66
N LEU A 100 -0.57 -10.13 -3.89
CA LEU A 100 -1.87 -9.47 -4.00
C LEU A 100 -1.73 -7.98 -3.69
N SER A 101 -2.55 -7.15 -4.34
CA SER A 101 -2.50 -5.69 -4.14
C SER A 101 -2.69 -5.31 -2.67
N GLY A 102 -3.61 -5.97 -1.97
CA GLY A 102 -3.85 -5.69 -0.56
C GLY A 102 -2.75 -6.18 0.38
N ASP A 103 -2.01 -7.22 0.03
CA ASP A 103 -0.80 -7.62 0.77
C ASP A 103 0.30 -6.56 0.61
N ARG A 104 0.44 -5.97 -0.57
CA ARG A 104 1.37 -4.85 -0.82
C ARG A 104 0.99 -3.62 0.00
N ASP A 105 -0.31 -3.32 0.11
CA ASP A 105 -0.82 -2.22 0.92
C ASP A 105 -0.54 -2.46 2.41
N ALA A 106 -0.69 -3.70 2.88
CA ALA A 106 -0.34 -4.09 4.25
C ALA A 106 1.15 -3.93 4.53
N ILE A 107 2.02 -4.31 3.58
CA ILE A 107 3.48 -4.12 3.68
C ILE A 107 3.82 -2.62 3.73
N LEU A 108 3.22 -1.79 2.86
CA LEU A 108 3.41 -0.33 2.88
C LEU A 108 2.98 0.28 4.22
N LEU A 109 1.84 -0.14 4.76
CA LEU A 109 1.39 0.27 6.09
C LEU A 109 2.39 -0.15 7.18
N GLY A 110 2.95 -1.35 7.09
CA GLY A 110 4.01 -1.82 7.97
C GLY A 110 5.28 -0.96 7.90
N ILE A 111 5.76 -0.66 6.68
CA ILE A 111 6.92 0.22 6.45
C ILE A 111 6.66 1.62 7.06
N ARG A 112 5.43 2.14 6.90
CA ARG A 112 5.04 3.42 7.51
C ARG A 112 5.15 3.37 9.04
N LYS A 113 4.65 2.29 9.67
CA LYS A 113 4.68 2.13 11.12
C LYS A 113 6.10 2.04 11.68
N VAL A 114 6.96 1.24 11.06
CA VAL A 114 8.35 1.09 11.54
C VAL A 114 9.20 2.34 11.28
N THR A 115 8.87 3.16 10.26
CA THR A 115 9.62 4.36 9.89
C THR A 115 9.19 5.59 10.69
N PHE A 116 7.89 5.80 10.87
CA PHE A 116 7.34 7.04 11.43
C PHE A 116 6.48 6.82 12.69
N GLY A 117 6.34 5.58 13.14
CA GLY A 117 5.47 5.21 14.25
C GLY A 117 4.04 4.93 13.82
N GLU A 118 3.23 4.46 14.76
CA GLU A 118 1.85 4.04 14.52
C GLU A 118 0.86 5.20 14.57
N GLU A 119 1.20 6.26 15.25
CA GLU A 119 0.31 7.43 15.41
C GLU A 119 0.46 8.39 14.23
N MET A 120 -0.68 8.89 13.77
CA MET A 120 -0.77 9.89 12.71
C MET A 120 -1.72 11.03 13.14
N PRO A 121 -1.19 12.19 13.54
CA PRO A 121 -2.01 13.34 13.87
C PRO A 121 -2.58 13.98 12.60
N LEU A 122 -3.88 14.26 12.60
CA LEU A 122 -4.63 14.85 11.50
C LEU A 122 -5.46 16.02 12.02
N ASN A 123 -5.41 17.16 11.31
CA ASN A 123 -6.33 18.26 11.54
C ASN A 123 -7.55 18.09 10.65
N VAL A 124 -8.72 17.96 11.26
CA VAL A 124 -9.96 17.65 10.56
C VAL A 124 -11.08 18.60 11.01
N ARG A 125 -12.02 18.82 10.11
CA ARG A 125 -13.25 19.58 10.42
C ARG A 125 -14.44 18.61 10.37
N CYS A 126 -15.24 18.62 11.43
CA CYS A 126 -16.47 17.85 11.49
C CYS A 126 -17.51 18.45 10.52
N PHE A 127 -18.09 17.65 9.64
CA PHE A 127 -19.13 18.11 8.70
C PHE A 127 -20.45 18.40 9.38
N THR A 128 -20.72 17.83 10.56
CA THR A 128 -21.99 18.01 11.31
C THR A 128 -21.98 19.29 12.15
N CYS A 129 -20.93 19.52 12.95
CA CYS A 129 -20.88 20.67 13.86
C CYS A 129 -19.88 21.75 13.43
N ASN A 130 -19.14 21.57 12.33
CA ASN A 130 -18.09 22.46 11.81
C ASN A 130 -16.89 22.71 12.75
N GLU A 131 -16.78 21.95 13.86
CA GLU A 131 -15.65 22.07 14.77
C GLU A 131 -14.36 21.58 14.10
N GLU A 132 -13.29 22.38 14.23
CA GLU A 132 -11.94 22.01 13.83
C GLU A 132 -11.22 21.35 15.00
N GLN A 133 -10.69 20.18 14.79
CA GLN A 133 -10.04 19.42 15.86
C GLN A 133 -8.85 18.61 15.35
N GLU A 134 -7.89 18.42 16.23
CA GLU A 134 -6.82 17.46 16.02
C GLU A 134 -7.30 16.06 16.46
N VAL A 135 -7.18 15.10 15.55
CA VAL A 135 -7.49 13.69 15.75
C VAL A 135 -6.19 12.89 15.57
N VAL A 136 -5.86 12.04 16.51
CA VAL A 136 -4.74 11.10 16.39
C VAL A 136 -5.29 9.77 15.91
N LEU A 137 -4.85 9.35 14.74
CA LEU A 137 -5.17 8.05 14.18
C LEU A 137 -4.09 7.04 14.55
N ASN A 138 -4.49 5.90 15.13
CA ASN A 138 -3.63 4.74 15.35
C ASN A 138 -3.76 3.78 14.16
N LEU A 139 -2.69 3.65 13.37
CA LEU A 139 -2.68 2.86 12.14
C LEU A 139 -2.84 1.34 12.38
N THR A 140 -2.69 0.87 13.62
CA THR A 140 -2.89 -0.54 13.98
C THR A 140 -4.34 -0.82 14.41
N GLU A 141 -4.93 0.10 15.17
CA GLU A 141 -6.26 -0.09 15.79
C GLU A 141 -7.39 0.44 14.93
N ASP A 142 -7.16 1.56 14.21
CA ASP A 142 -8.22 2.29 13.52
C ASP A 142 -8.36 1.93 12.03
N VAL A 143 -7.38 1.23 11.45
CA VAL A 143 -7.45 0.80 10.06
C VAL A 143 -8.02 -0.62 9.98
N PRO A 144 -9.26 -0.80 9.46
CA PRO A 144 -9.82 -2.13 9.29
C PRO A 144 -8.99 -2.96 8.31
N VAL A 145 -8.86 -4.25 8.56
CA VAL A 145 -8.12 -5.17 7.69
C VAL A 145 -9.00 -6.35 7.31
N VAL A 146 -9.28 -6.50 6.03
CA VAL A 146 -9.96 -7.67 5.47
C VAL A 146 -8.94 -8.77 5.21
N LYS A 147 -9.22 -9.97 5.67
CA LYS A 147 -8.37 -11.15 5.49
C LYS A 147 -9.03 -12.16 4.58
N LEU A 148 -8.24 -12.83 3.77
CA LEU A 148 -8.70 -13.95 2.99
C LEU A 148 -8.78 -15.19 3.90
N GLU A 149 -9.95 -15.82 4.00
CA GLU A 149 -10.14 -17.01 4.84
C GLU A 149 -9.31 -18.18 4.30
N ASP A 150 -9.41 -18.44 3.00
CA ASP A 150 -8.58 -19.42 2.30
C ASP A 150 -7.67 -18.71 1.29
N PRO A 151 -6.36 -18.66 1.54
CA PRO A 151 -5.38 -18.02 0.64
C PRO A 151 -5.24 -18.71 -0.73
N ILE A 152 -5.73 -19.92 -0.91
CA ILE A 152 -5.63 -20.68 -2.18
C ILE A 152 -6.95 -20.55 -2.96
N GLU A 153 -8.06 -21.01 -2.37
CA GLU A 153 -9.35 -21.04 -3.04
C GLU A 153 -10.00 -19.66 -3.19
N GLY A 154 -9.78 -18.76 -2.20
CA GLY A 154 -10.37 -17.42 -2.19
C GLY A 154 -9.78 -16.45 -3.22
N ARG A 155 -8.73 -16.83 -3.98
CA ARG A 155 -8.08 -15.95 -4.96
C ARG A 155 -8.85 -15.79 -6.26
N ALA A 156 -9.72 -16.73 -6.59
CA ALA A 156 -10.51 -16.71 -7.82
C ALA A 156 -11.90 -17.27 -7.56
N TRP A 157 -12.89 -16.69 -8.21
CA TRP A 157 -14.29 -17.09 -8.07
C TRP A 157 -15.05 -16.79 -9.36
N PHE A 158 -16.32 -17.20 -9.41
CA PHE A 158 -17.22 -16.88 -10.51
C PHE A 158 -18.26 -15.84 -10.09
N VAL A 159 -18.45 -14.84 -10.94
CA VAL A 159 -19.53 -13.84 -10.84
C VAL A 159 -20.57 -14.16 -11.89
N ASN A 160 -21.84 -14.29 -11.49
CA ASN A 160 -22.94 -14.52 -12.43
C ASN A 160 -23.36 -13.20 -13.08
N THR A 161 -23.26 -13.13 -14.39
CA THR A 161 -23.61 -11.95 -15.18
C THR A 161 -24.65 -12.29 -16.26
N LYS A 162 -25.19 -11.28 -16.94
CA LYS A 162 -26.07 -11.49 -18.09
C LYS A 162 -25.38 -12.20 -19.24
N SER A 163 -24.08 -12.07 -19.35
CA SER A 163 -23.26 -12.73 -20.37
C SER A 163 -22.85 -14.16 -19.98
N GLY A 164 -23.36 -14.68 -18.86
CA GLY A 164 -22.99 -15.96 -18.28
C GLY A 164 -21.98 -15.82 -17.12
N PRO A 165 -21.44 -16.94 -16.60
CA PRO A 165 -20.48 -16.90 -15.51
C PRO A 165 -19.15 -16.27 -15.97
N VAL A 166 -18.66 -15.31 -15.20
CA VAL A 166 -17.36 -14.65 -15.40
C VAL A 166 -16.38 -15.13 -14.32
N GLY A 167 -15.31 -15.78 -14.71
CA GLY A 167 -14.21 -16.15 -13.82
C GLY A 167 -13.36 -14.93 -13.50
N VAL A 168 -13.16 -14.65 -12.23
CA VAL A 168 -12.47 -13.46 -11.73
C VAL A 168 -11.39 -13.86 -10.73
N ALA A 169 -10.27 -13.14 -10.71
CA ALA A 169 -9.21 -13.30 -9.72
C ALA A 169 -8.92 -11.97 -9.01
N LEU A 170 -8.32 -12.06 -7.83
CA LEU A 170 -7.86 -10.90 -7.07
C LEU A 170 -6.73 -10.15 -7.80
N PRO A 171 -6.67 -8.81 -7.69
CA PRO A 171 -5.63 -8.01 -8.31
C PRO A 171 -4.26 -8.27 -7.67
N THR A 172 -3.24 -8.42 -8.51
CA THR A 172 -1.84 -8.56 -8.10
C THR A 172 -1.11 -7.21 -8.16
N GLY A 173 0.14 -7.19 -7.70
CA GLY A 173 1.03 -6.05 -7.80
C GLY A 173 1.21 -5.55 -9.23
N THR A 174 1.21 -6.45 -10.22
CA THR A 174 1.24 -6.08 -11.63
C THR A 174 0.01 -5.26 -12.04
N VAL A 175 -1.18 -5.66 -11.59
CA VAL A 175 -2.43 -4.91 -11.85
C VAL A 175 -2.41 -3.59 -11.12
N GLN A 176 -2.08 -3.58 -9.83
CA GLN A 176 -1.99 -2.36 -9.02
C GLN A 176 -1.04 -1.34 -9.65
N LYS A 177 0.14 -1.76 -10.09
CA LYS A 177 1.10 -0.89 -10.77
C LYS A 177 0.53 -0.26 -12.03
N LYS A 178 -0.16 -1.06 -12.87
CA LYS A 178 -0.83 -0.52 -14.08
C LYS A 178 -1.88 0.52 -13.75
N LEU A 179 -2.67 0.31 -12.68
CA LEU A 179 -3.67 1.28 -12.23
C LEU A 179 -3.01 2.59 -11.77
N MET A 180 -1.95 2.49 -10.97
CA MET A 180 -1.23 3.65 -10.44
C MET A 180 -0.51 4.44 -11.55
N ASP A 181 0.09 3.76 -12.53
CA ASP A 181 0.76 4.39 -13.68
C ASP A 181 -0.23 5.11 -14.62
N ASN A 182 -1.52 4.86 -14.47
CA ASN A 182 -2.61 5.43 -15.29
C ASN A 182 -3.66 6.18 -14.43
N ALA A 183 -3.26 6.70 -13.27
CA ALA A 183 -4.17 7.37 -12.34
C ALA A 183 -4.85 8.65 -12.88
N ASP A 184 -4.34 9.20 -14.00
CA ASP A 184 -4.89 10.33 -14.74
C ASP A 184 -6.06 9.98 -15.68
N LYS A 185 -6.31 8.67 -15.88
CA LYS A 185 -7.39 8.18 -16.73
C LYS A 185 -8.76 8.33 -16.06
N THR A 186 -9.80 8.27 -16.89
CA THR A 186 -11.19 8.28 -16.42
C THR A 186 -11.50 7.02 -15.58
N ALA A 187 -12.49 7.11 -14.70
CA ALA A 187 -12.93 5.96 -13.89
C ALA A 187 -13.30 4.74 -14.76
N ALA A 188 -13.92 4.96 -15.94
CA ALA A 188 -14.27 3.87 -16.86
C ALA A 188 -13.03 3.18 -17.45
N GLU A 189 -11.97 3.93 -17.75
CA GLU A 189 -10.69 3.36 -18.23
C GLU A 189 -9.95 2.64 -17.11
N ILE A 190 -9.95 3.19 -15.88
CA ILE A 190 -9.40 2.53 -14.70
C ILE A 190 -10.11 1.18 -14.45
N ASN A 191 -11.45 1.15 -14.51
CA ASN A 191 -12.20 -0.10 -14.42
C ASN A 191 -11.85 -1.08 -15.54
N THR A 192 -11.60 -0.61 -16.77
CA THR A 192 -11.13 -1.45 -17.87
C THR A 192 -9.75 -2.06 -17.58
N LEU A 193 -8.82 -1.28 -17.01
CA LEU A 193 -7.49 -1.78 -16.63
C LEU A 193 -7.57 -2.82 -15.52
N LEU A 194 -8.38 -2.56 -14.48
CA LEU A 194 -8.62 -3.50 -13.38
C LEU A 194 -9.20 -4.82 -13.91
N LEU A 195 -10.31 -4.74 -14.63
CA LEU A 195 -11.00 -5.91 -15.17
C LEU A 195 -10.11 -6.69 -16.16
N SER A 196 -9.33 -6.00 -16.98
CA SER A 196 -8.38 -6.67 -17.91
C SER A 196 -7.31 -7.50 -17.21
N GLY A 197 -6.97 -7.15 -15.97
CA GLY A 197 -6.02 -7.88 -15.15
C GLY A 197 -6.64 -8.94 -14.25
N CYS A 198 -7.95 -8.84 -13.97
CA CYS A 198 -8.64 -9.69 -13.01
C CYS A 198 -9.61 -10.69 -13.66
N VAL A 199 -10.18 -10.40 -14.84
CA VAL A 199 -11.11 -11.33 -15.53
C VAL A 199 -10.31 -12.42 -16.23
N LEU A 200 -10.55 -13.66 -15.83
CA LEU A 200 -9.90 -14.87 -16.36
C LEU A 200 -10.65 -15.46 -17.55
N SER A 201 -11.98 -15.49 -17.47
CA SER A 201 -12.84 -16.08 -18.50
C SER A 201 -14.24 -15.47 -18.48
N VAL A 202 -14.93 -15.55 -19.62
CA VAL A 202 -16.35 -15.19 -19.74
C VAL A 202 -17.08 -16.35 -20.36
N ASN A 203 -18.09 -16.91 -19.69
CA ASN A 203 -18.85 -18.09 -20.13
C ASN A 203 -17.95 -19.26 -20.58
N GLY A 204 -16.90 -19.53 -19.81
CA GLY A 204 -15.94 -20.58 -20.05
C GLY A 204 -14.87 -20.27 -21.14
N VAL A 205 -14.98 -19.13 -21.84
CA VAL A 205 -13.98 -18.70 -22.83
C VAL A 205 -12.91 -17.84 -22.14
N PRO A 206 -11.62 -18.16 -22.29
CA PRO A 206 -10.53 -17.37 -21.71
C PRO A 206 -10.57 -15.90 -22.12
N SER A 207 -10.27 -15.01 -21.17
CA SER A 207 -10.26 -13.56 -21.40
C SER A 207 -9.07 -13.15 -22.29
N MET A 208 -9.35 -12.25 -23.24
CA MET A 208 -8.35 -11.59 -24.07
C MET A 208 -8.07 -10.15 -23.55
N GLY A 209 -8.16 -9.95 -22.24
CA GLY A 209 -7.89 -8.67 -21.60
C GLY A 209 -8.92 -7.58 -21.97
N ALA A 210 -8.45 -6.40 -22.37
CA ALA A 210 -9.32 -5.25 -22.63
C ALA A 210 -10.44 -5.53 -23.66
N HIS A 211 -10.16 -6.30 -24.69
CA HIS A 211 -11.16 -6.62 -25.71
C HIS A 211 -12.36 -7.36 -25.10
N THR A 212 -12.11 -8.36 -24.26
CA THR A 212 -13.16 -9.15 -23.60
C THR A 212 -13.97 -8.29 -22.63
N VAL A 213 -13.29 -7.52 -21.76
CA VAL A 213 -13.99 -6.75 -20.72
C VAL A 213 -14.76 -5.55 -21.28
N LEU A 214 -14.38 -5.01 -22.44
CA LEU A 214 -15.12 -3.94 -23.12
C LEU A 214 -16.42 -4.45 -23.76
N SER A 215 -16.55 -5.75 -24.03
CA SER A 215 -17.79 -6.34 -24.55
C SER A 215 -18.82 -6.66 -23.46
N LEU A 216 -18.44 -6.63 -22.17
CA LEU A 216 -19.37 -6.83 -21.05
C LEU A 216 -20.29 -5.62 -20.88
N GLY A 217 -21.54 -5.87 -20.47
CA GLY A 217 -22.51 -4.84 -20.15
C GLY A 217 -22.03 -3.95 -18.99
N MET A 218 -22.42 -2.66 -19.00
CA MET A 218 -22.00 -1.69 -17.97
C MET A 218 -22.34 -2.15 -16.54
N VAL A 219 -23.53 -2.74 -16.34
CA VAL A 219 -23.97 -3.24 -15.04
C VAL A 219 -23.11 -4.43 -14.60
N ASP A 220 -22.85 -5.37 -15.52
CA ASP A 220 -22.01 -6.53 -15.21
C ASP A 220 -20.59 -6.10 -14.84
N ARG A 221 -20.04 -5.12 -15.57
CA ARG A 221 -18.72 -4.53 -15.25
C ARG A 221 -18.68 -3.91 -13.85
N SER A 222 -19.71 -3.11 -13.50
CA SER A 222 -19.81 -2.52 -12.16
C SER A 222 -19.84 -3.59 -11.08
N ASN A 223 -20.73 -4.57 -11.22
CA ASN A 223 -20.87 -5.65 -10.24
C ASN A 223 -19.56 -6.44 -10.06
N ILE A 224 -18.83 -6.72 -11.15
CA ILE A 224 -17.54 -7.42 -11.05
C ILE A 224 -16.50 -6.54 -10.33
N VAL A 225 -16.44 -5.23 -10.61
CA VAL A 225 -15.52 -4.30 -9.93
C VAL A 225 -15.84 -4.25 -8.45
N ASP A 226 -17.13 -4.12 -8.07
CA ASP A 226 -17.57 -4.07 -6.68
C ASP A 226 -17.19 -5.35 -5.93
N GLU A 227 -17.40 -6.52 -6.54
CA GLU A 227 -16.98 -7.80 -5.96
C GLU A 227 -15.47 -7.93 -5.80
N ILE A 228 -14.68 -7.44 -6.77
CA ILE A 228 -13.21 -7.43 -6.66
C ILE A 228 -12.77 -6.56 -5.48
N ILE A 229 -13.34 -5.36 -5.35
CA ILE A 229 -13.00 -4.42 -4.27
C ILE A 229 -13.40 -5.01 -2.91
N GLU A 230 -14.59 -5.57 -2.80
CA GLU A 230 -15.09 -6.14 -1.55
C GLU A 230 -14.23 -7.32 -1.08
N LYS A 231 -13.89 -8.24 -1.99
CA LYS A 231 -13.14 -9.47 -1.68
C LYS A 231 -11.63 -9.27 -1.62
N ASN A 232 -11.10 -8.13 -2.11
CA ASN A 232 -9.66 -7.87 -2.08
C ASN A 232 -9.19 -7.79 -0.62
N PRO A 233 -8.28 -8.67 -0.16
CA PRO A 233 -7.75 -8.60 1.20
C PRO A 233 -6.88 -7.36 1.36
N GLY A 234 -6.73 -6.86 2.60
CA GLY A 234 -5.83 -5.74 2.87
C GLY A 234 -6.42 -4.68 3.79
N PRO A 235 -5.65 -3.63 4.10
CA PRO A 235 -6.11 -2.52 4.90
C PRO A 235 -7.13 -1.66 4.15
N ARG A 236 -8.21 -1.28 4.82
CA ARG A 236 -9.30 -0.45 4.32
C ARG A 236 -9.06 1.02 4.68
N LEU A 237 -8.05 1.64 4.07
CA LEU A 237 -7.67 3.03 4.35
C LEU A 237 -8.81 4.02 4.05
N GLY A 238 -9.66 3.74 3.07
CA GLY A 238 -10.82 4.58 2.72
C GLY A 238 -11.98 4.51 3.71
N GLU A 239 -11.99 3.54 4.62
CA GLU A 239 -13.08 3.29 5.58
C GLU A 239 -12.76 3.77 6.99
N VAL A 240 -11.64 4.45 7.17
CA VAL A 240 -11.22 4.97 8.48
C VAL A 240 -12.16 6.09 8.93
N SER A 241 -12.61 6.02 10.19
CA SER A 241 -13.41 7.07 10.81
C SER A 241 -13.04 7.26 12.28
N LYS A 242 -13.35 8.45 12.83
CA LYS A 242 -13.19 8.76 14.25
C LYS A 242 -14.35 9.61 14.73
N ALA A 243 -14.81 9.36 15.96
CA ALA A 243 -15.85 10.15 16.56
C ALA A 243 -15.40 11.61 16.82
N CYS A 244 -16.27 12.57 16.48
CA CYS A 244 -16.05 13.97 16.76
C CYS A 244 -16.05 14.20 18.28
N LYS A 245 -15.04 14.89 18.80
CA LYS A 245 -14.93 15.21 20.25
C LYS A 245 -16.03 16.17 20.72
N ALA A 246 -16.60 16.98 19.83
CA ALA A 246 -17.60 17.98 20.16
C ALA A 246 -19.03 17.46 20.07
N CYS A 247 -19.40 16.71 19.03
CA CYS A 247 -20.80 16.27 18.82
C CYS A 247 -20.98 14.74 18.83
N GLY A 248 -19.91 13.95 18.87
CA GLY A 248 -19.97 12.50 18.89
C GLY A 248 -20.20 11.82 17.53
N GLU A 249 -20.52 12.59 16.48
CA GLU A 249 -20.73 12.05 15.13
C GLU A 249 -19.42 11.55 14.49
N ASP A 250 -19.51 10.52 13.67
CA ASP A 250 -18.34 9.98 12.99
C ASP A 250 -17.81 10.91 11.90
N ILE A 251 -16.53 11.19 11.96
CA ILE A 251 -15.79 11.93 10.93
C ILE A 251 -15.10 10.88 10.05
N SER A 252 -15.53 10.79 8.80
CA SER A 252 -14.85 9.93 7.81
C SER A 252 -13.48 10.53 7.46
N LEU A 253 -12.46 9.71 7.52
CA LEU A 253 -11.05 10.05 7.28
C LEU A 253 -10.50 9.17 6.14
N PRO A 254 -10.99 9.34 4.90
CA PRO A 254 -10.53 8.50 3.80
C PRO A 254 -9.05 8.79 3.51
N LEU A 255 -8.19 7.85 3.88
CA LEU A 255 -6.75 7.90 3.65
C LEU A 255 -6.39 7.17 2.36
N SER A 256 -5.33 7.61 1.74
CA SER A 256 -4.65 6.88 0.67
C SER A 256 -3.24 6.45 1.11
N LEU A 257 -2.65 5.53 0.37
CA LEU A 257 -1.23 5.15 0.60
C LEU A 257 -0.28 6.34 0.47
N LEU A 258 -0.63 7.34 -0.36
CA LEU A 258 0.17 8.55 -0.54
C LEU A 258 0.17 9.42 0.71
N ASP A 259 -0.98 9.52 1.39
CA ASP A 259 -1.12 10.31 2.62
C ASP A 259 -0.27 9.73 3.76
N LEU A 260 -0.11 8.41 3.80
CA LEU A 260 0.73 7.74 4.80
C LEU A 260 2.20 8.19 4.76
N PHE A 261 2.70 8.54 3.57
CA PHE A 261 4.10 8.94 3.37
C PHE A 261 4.28 10.41 3.01
N ARG A 262 3.20 11.19 2.99
CA ARG A 262 3.18 12.61 2.61
C ARG A 262 3.83 12.87 1.23
N LEU A 263 3.53 11.98 0.23
CA LEU A 263 4.06 12.00 -1.13
C LEU A 263 3.23 12.88 -2.09
#